data_1b5ad31efe666f22c6e3f2fac8fa64f7
#
_entry.id   1b5ad31efe666f22c6e3f2fac8fa64f7
#
_cell.length_a   1.000
_cell.length_b   1.000
_cell.length_c   1.000
_cell.angle_alpha   90.00
_cell.angle_beta   90.00
_cell.angle_gamma   90.00
#
_symmetry.space_group_name_H-M   'P 1'
#
loop_
_entity.id
_entity.type
_entity.pdbx_description
1 polymer ?
#
loop_
_entity_poly.entity_id
_entity_poly.type
_entity_poly.pdbx_seq_one_letter_code
_entity_poly.pdbx_strand_id
1 'polypeptide(L)'
;CGGVWTTHDAGAKWELIGKGLEAPYTPPDLAFDPNVQDVHSISACAAEPDVIWAQHHCGVYRSVDGGVNFTRLPAPMPGDFGFVIVADPANPLRAWVVPAVSDANRYAIDGAMCVCRTDDGGQTWQQFRSGLPQHHAYHLVYRHGLALAPATGGERTLAMASTTGGVWISDDT
;
A
#
# COMPACT_ATOMS: atom_id res chain seq x y z
N CYS A 1 7.64 -12.98 6.31
CA CYS A 1 6.54 -12.86 7.29
C CYS A 1 7.11 -12.58 8.67
N GLY A 2 6.56 -11.62 9.40
CA GLY A 2 7.10 -11.21 10.71
C GLY A 2 6.20 -10.20 11.43
N GLY A 3 5.02 -9.91 10.88
CA GLY A 3 4.05 -9.00 11.45
C GLY A 3 4.48 -7.53 11.47
N VAL A 4 3.73 -6.74 12.24
CA VAL A 4 3.98 -5.31 12.46
C VAL A 4 4.45 -5.10 13.89
N TRP A 5 5.55 -4.40 14.07
CA TRP A 5 6.15 -4.14 15.37
C TRP A 5 6.21 -2.64 15.65
N THR A 6 5.93 -2.25 16.89
CA THR A 6 6.00 -0.87 17.35
C THR A 6 6.95 -0.72 18.52
N THR A 7 7.47 0.48 18.71
CA THR A 7 8.27 0.89 19.88
C THR A 7 7.80 2.26 20.36
N HIS A 8 7.84 2.48 21.66
CA HIS A 8 7.51 3.75 22.33
C HIS A 8 8.68 4.33 23.14
N ASP A 9 9.85 3.70 23.03
CA ASP A 9 11.07 4.02 23.79
C ASP A 9 12.33 4.10 22.90
N ALA A 10 12.16 4.62 21.68
CA ALA A 10 13.22 4.78 20.68
C ALA A 10 13.94 3.46 20.31
N GLY A 11 13.21 2.35 20.32
CA GLY A 11 13.73 1.05 19.89
C GLY A 11 14.33 0.19 21.00
N ALA A 12 14.25 0.60 22.25
CA ALA A 12 14.74 -0.22 23.38
C ALA A 12 13.86 -1.45 23.61
N LYS A 13 12.56 -1.34 23.37
CA LYS A 13 11.59 -2.45 23.41
C LYS A 13 10.68 -2.40 22.20
N TRP A 14 10.38 -3.56 21.63
CA TRP A 14 9.45 -3.72 20.52
C TRP A 14 8.28 -4.61 20.92
N GLU A 15 7.09 -4.23 20.49
CA GLU A 15 5.84 -4.94 20.74
C GLU A 15 5.18 -5.33 19.42
N LEU A 16 4.71 -6.56 19.32
CA LEU A 16 3.99 -7.06 18.17
C LEU A 16 2.56 -6.53 18.19
N ILE A 17 2.14 -5.88 17.11
CA ILE A 17 0.82 -5.32 16.92
C ILE A 17 0.20 -5.82 15.61
N GLY A 18 -0.89 -5.22 15.11
CA GLY A 18 -1.45 -5.53 13.81
C GLY A 18 -2.58 -6.57 13.86
N LYS A 19 -3.44 -6.49 14.88
CA LYS A 19 -4.66 -7.30 14.93
C LYS A 19 -5.55 -7.00 13.73
N GLY A 20 -6.26 -8.02 13.21
CA GLY A 20 -7.17 -7.89 12.08
C GLY A 20 -6.52 -8.05 10.70
N LEU A 21 -5.18 -8.11 10.63
CA LEU A 21 -4.50 -8.60 9.43
C LEU A 21 -4.78 -10.09 9.26
N GLU A 22 -4.98 -10.53 8.03
CA GLU A 22 -5.36 -11.91 7.72
C GLU A 22 -4.43 -12.53 6.66
N ALA A 23 -3.87 -13.69 6.97
CA ALA A 23 -3.02 -14.50 6.10
C ALA A 23 -3.72 -15.83 5.74
N PRO A 24 -4.72 -15.84 4.84
CA PRO A 24 -5.56 -17.02 4.54
C PRO A 24 -4.81 -18.17 3.86
N TYR A 25 -3.57 -17.94 3.43
CA TYR A 25 -2.66 -18.98 2.93
C TYR A 25 -2.01 -19.83 4.04
N THR A 26 -2.20 -19.46 5.32
CA THR A 26 -1.74 -20.23 6.48
C THR A 26 -2.83 -21.18 6.98
N PRO A 27 -2.52 -22.15 7.87
CA PRO A 27 -3.55 -22.91 8.57
C PRO A 27 -4.58 -21.98 9.25
N PRO A 28 -5.87 -22.36 9.32
CA PRO A 28 -6.95 -21.48 9.80
C PRO A 28 -6.74 -20.94 11.23
N ASP A 29 -6.10 -21.67 12.11
CA ASP A 29 -5.74 -21.28 13.49
C ASP A 29 -4.63 -20.22 13.53
N LEU A 30 -3.88 -20.07 12.45
CA LEU A 30 -2.80 -19.08 12.31
C LEU A 30 -3.18 -17.89 11.42
N ALA A 31 -4.32 -17.93 10.74
CA ALA A 31 -4.68 -16.92 9.73
C ALA A 31 -4.67 -15.48 10.30
N PHE A 32 -4.99 -15.29 11.56
CA PHE A 32 -4.97 -14.00 12.26
C PHE A 32 -3.83 -13.86 13.28
N ASP A 33 -2.88 -14.81 13.34
CA ASP A 33 -1.70 -14.66 14.20
C ASP A 33 -0.83 -13.51 13.69
N PRO A 34 -0.56 -12.47 14.51
CA PRO A 34 0.25 -11.33 14.09
C PRO A 34 1.67 -11.70 13.65
N ASN A 35 2.24 -12.82 14.14
CA ASN A 35 3.59 -13.25 13.78
C ASN A 35 3.72 -13.76 12.34
N VAL A 36 2.62 -14.22 11.72
CA VAL A 36 2.67 -14.81 10.37
C VAL A 36 2.27 -13.82 9.27
N GLN A 37 1.88 -12.62 9.65
CA GLN A 37 1.40 -11.62 8.69
C GLN A 37 2.53 -11.15 7.76
N ASP A 38 2.24 -11.05 6.47
CA ASP A 38 3.18 -10.62 5.44
C ASP A 38 2.80 -9.23 4.91
N VAL A 39 3.23 -8.21 5.64
CA VAL A 39 3.02 -6.81 5.28
C VAL A 39 4.16 -6.37 4.36
N HIS A 40 3.81 -6.01 3.13
CA HIS A 40 4.77 -5.58 2.12
C HIS A 40 5.25 -4.15 2.31
N SER A 41 4.35 -3.25 2.70
CA SER A 41 4.63 -1.83 2.91
C SER A 41 3.62 -1.22 3.87
N ILE A 42 4.06 -0.27 4.68
CA ILE A 42 3.20 0.59 5.51
C ILE A 42 3.51 2.06 5.23
N SER A 43 2.49 2.91 5.37
CA SER A 43 2.63 4.36 5.22
C SER A 43 1.68 5.07 6.18
N ALA A 44 2.22 5.96 7.01
CA ALA A 44 1.44 6.75 7.95
C ALA A 44 1.10 8.13 7.39
N CYS A 45 -0.05 8.68 7.76
CA CYS A 45 -0.41 10.07 7.49
C CYS A 45 0.28 11.00 8.49
N ALA A 46 1.06 11.97 8.01
CA ALA A 46 1.78 12.87 8.91
C ALA A 46 0.85 13.80 9.70
N ALA A 47 -0.30 14.20 9.13
CA ALA A 47 -1.30 15.03 9.82
C ALA A 47 -2.09 14.26 10.89
N GLU A 48 -2.25 12.95 10.73
CA GLU A 48 -2.91 12.04 11.68
C GLU A 48 -2.07 10.76 11.81
N PRO A 49 -1.02 10.74 12.67
CA PRO A 49 -0.06 9.63 12.74
C PRO A 49 -0.66 8.29 13.16
N ASP A 50 -1.82 8.29 13.82
CA ASP A 50 -2.56 7.07 14.17
C ASP A 50 -3.22 6.41 12.94
N VAL A 51 -3.34 7.16 11.82
CA VAL A 51 -3.81 6.59 10.55
C VAL A 51 -2.65 5.98 9.80
N ILE A 52 -2.66 4.65 9.73
CA ILE A 52 -1.64 3.84 9.05
C ILE A 52 -2.30 3.00 7.97
N TRP A 53 -1.75 3.08 6.77
CA TRP A 53 -2.13 2.27 5.63
C TRP A 53 -1.14 1.14 5.44
N ALA A 54 -1.63 -0.04 5.09
CA ALA A 54 -0.79 -1.20 4.85
C ALA A 54 -1.16 -1.92 3.54
N GLN A 55 -0.17 -2.12 2.67
CA GLN A 55 -0.24 -3.12 1.62
C GLN A 55 0.21 -4.44 2.22
N HIS A 56 -0.72 -5.34 2.43
CA HIS A 56 -0.48 -6.70 2.85
C HIS A 56 -0.44 -7.64 1.65
N HIS A 57 0.15 -8.84 1.80
CA HIS A 57 0.13 -9.88 0.78
C HIS A 57 -1.30 -10.21 0.27
N CYS A 58 -2.28 -10.17 1.16
CA CYS A 58 -3.68 -10.54 0.88
C CYS A 58 -4.64 -9.36 0.78
N GLY A 59 -4.15 -8.14 0.52
CA GLY A 59 -5.02 -6.99 0.32
C GLY A 59 -4.50 -5.69 0.91
N VAL A 60 -5.35 -4.68 0.88
CA VAL A 60 -5.07 -3.36 1.45
C VAL A 60 -5.81 -3.21 2.77
N TYR A 61 -5.13 -2.67 3.76
CA TYR A 61 -5.63 -2.49 5.12
C TYR A 61 -5.39 -1.07 5.61
N ARG A 62 -6.22 -0.63 6.56
CA ARG A 62 -6.08 0.66 7.23
C ARG A 62 -6.27 0.51 8.74
N SER A 63 -5.43 1.18 9.50
CA SER A 63 -5.56 1.40 10.94
C SER A 63 -5.91 2.87 11.20
N VAL A 64 -6.58 3.13 12.32
CA VAL A 64 -6.85 4.48 12.85
C VAL A 64 -6.47 4.60 14.33
N ASP A 65 -5.68 3.66 14.82
CA ASP A 65 -5.25 3.56 16.21
C ASP A 65 -3.75 3.23 16.35
N GLY A 66 -2.94 3.77 15.46
CA GLY A 66 -1.47 3.60 15.49
C GLY A 66 -0.98 2.20 15.11
N GLY A 67 -1.80 1.44 14.36
CA GLY A 67 -1.44 0.10 13.89
C GLY A 67 -1.80 -1.02 14.86
N VAL A 68 -2.51 -0.73 15.95
CA VAL A 68 -2.96 -1.76 16.90
C VAL A 68 -3.98 -2.68 16.24
N ASN A 69 -4.96 -2.09 15.56
CA ASN A 69 -5.99 -2.81 14.80
C ASN A 69 -6.01 -2.37 13.35
N PHE A 70 -6.08 -3.32 12.43
CA PHE A 70 -6.23 -3.09 11.00
C PHE A 70 -7.57 -3.61 10.50
N THR A 71 -8.20 -2.87 9.61
CA THR A 71 -9.41 -3.28 8.89
C THR A 71 -9.08 -3.49 7.42
N ARG A 72 -9.47 -4.65 6.86
CA ARG A 72 -9.35 -4.90 5.43
C ARG A 72 -10.28 -3.98 4.66
N LEU A 73 -9.78 -3.40 3.60
CA LEU A 73 -10.53 -2.49 2.73
C LEU A 73 -11.11 -3.22 1.52
N PRO A 74 -12.16 -2.69 0.89
CA PRO A 74 -12.58 -3.12 -0.44
C PRO A 74 -11.40 -3.11 -1.43
N ALA A 75 -11.32 -4.16 -2.25
CA ALA A 75 -10.21 -4.32 -3.18
C ALA A 75 -10.12 -3.16 -4.17
N PRO A 76 -8.95 -2.52 -4.35
CA PRO A 76 -8.70 -1.67 -5.49
C PRO A 76 -8.88 -2.47 -6.78
N MET A 77 -9.62 -1.93 -7.74
CA MET A 77 -9.65 -2.54 -9.06
C MET A 77 -8.38 -2.15 -9.84
N PRO A 78 -7.74 -3.03 -10.60
CA PRO A 78 -8.16 -4.38 -10.99
C PRO A 78 -7.77 -5.50 -9.98
N GLY A 79 -7.13 -5.20 -8.86
CA GLY A 79 -6.79 -6.19 -7.84
C GLY A 79 -6.17 -5.57 -6.59
N ASP A 80 -6.14 -6.32 -5.49
CA ASP A 80 -5.69 -5.89 -4.17
C ASP A 80 -4.28 -6.41 -3.78
N PHE A 81 -3.68 -7.26 -4.62
CA PHE A 81 -2.28 -7.65 -4.45
C PHE A 81 -1.35 -6.57 -5.00
N GLY A 82 -0.31 -6.25 -4.24
CA GLY A 82 0.73 -5.29 -4.64
C GLY A 82 1.85 -5.25 -3.61
N PHE A 83 2.80 -4.35 -3.80
CA PHE A 83 3.97 -4.23 -2.91
C PHE A 83 4.12 -2.86 -2.28
N VAL A 84 3.36 -1.87 -2.73
CA VAL A 84 3.53 -0.48 -2.31
C VAL A 84 2.21 0.18 -1.96
N ILE A 85 2.25 0.98 -0.91
CA ILE A 85 1.21 1.92 -0.54
C ILE A 85 1.85 3.22 -0.09
N VAL A 86 1.27 4.35 -0.47
CA VAL A 86 1.69 5.69 -0.02
C VAL A 86 0.46 6.43 0.48
N ALA A 87 0.51 6.88 1.73
CA ALA A 87 -0.50 7.75 2.33
C ALA A 87 -0.24 9.22 1.98
N ASP A 88 -1.29 9.99 1.80
CA ASP A 88 -1.17 11.45 1.75
C ASP A 88 -0.77 11.99 3.14
N PRO A 89 0.34 12.74 3.26
CA PRO A 89 0.78 13.24 4.56
C PRO A 89 -0.15 14.29 5.17
N ALA A 90 -1.07 14.88 4.40
CA ALA A 90 -2.00 15.92 4.88
C ALA A 90 -3.48 15.47 4.85
N ASN A 91 -3.80 14.34 4.21
CA ASN A 91 -5.17 13.82 4.13
C ASN A 91 -5.21 12.34 4.56
N PRO A 92 -5.71 12.02 5.76
CA PRO A 92 -5.75 10.65 6.28
C PRO A 92 -6.70 9.72 5.50
N LEU A 93 -7.56 10.26 4.65
CA LEU A 93 -8.49 9.49 3.81
C LEU A 93 -7.92 9.14 2.43
N ARG A 94 -6.73 9.69 2.09
CA ARG A 94 -6.14 9.53 0.76
C ARG A 94 -4.91 8.63 0.79
N ALA A 95 -4.86 7.68 -0.14
CA ALA A 95 -3.70 6.83 -0.37
C ALA A 95 -3.65 6.33 -1.81
N TRP A 96 -2.46 5.90 -2.24
CA TRP A 96 -2.20 5.31 -3.56
C TRP A 96 -1.59 3.93 -3.43
N VAL A 97 -1.98 3.02 -4.32
CA VAL A 97 -1.42 1.68 -4.49
C VAL A 97 -1.15 1.38 -5.97
N VAL A 98 -0.26 0.44 -6.24
CA VAL A 98 -0.02 -0.06 -7.59
C VAL A 98 -0.27 -1.58 -7.61
N PRO A 99 -1.41 -2.03 -8.15
CA PRO A 99 -1.75 -3.44 -8.20
C PRO A 99 -0.83 -4.27 -9.11
N ALA A 100 -0.60 -5.52 -8.70
CA ALA A 100 0.10 -6.54 -9.47
C ALA A 100 -0.71 -7.84 -9.46
N VAL A 101 -0.34 -8.81 -10.34
CA VAL A 101 -1.10 -10.07 -10.48
C VAL A 101 -1.06 -10.90 -9.21
N SER A 102 0.16 -11.27 -8.75
CA SER A 102 0.34 -12.13 -7.59
C SER A 102 1.82 -12.20 -7.19
N ASP A 103 2.11 -12.87 -6.08
CA ASP A 103 3.50 -13.12 -5.68
C ASP A 103 4.26 -14.01 -6.68
N ALA A 104 3.61 -14.97 -7.28
CA ALA A 104 4.20 -15.82 -8.32
C ALA A 104 4.34 -15.13 -9.68
N ASN A 105 3.49 -14.13 -9.97
CA ASN A 105 3.43 -13.40 -11.23
C ASN A 105 3.53 -11.89 -10.97
N ARG A 106 4.77 -11.41 -10.78
CA ARG A 106 5.09 -10.05 -10.32
C ARG A 106 5.15 -9.06 -11.48
N TYR A 107 4.02 -8.78 -12.10
CA TYR A 107 3.85 -7.77 -13.15
C TYR A 107 2.43 -7.19 -13.11
N ALA A 108 2.18 -6.17 -13.93
CA ALA A 108 0.90 -5.46 -13.99
C ALA A 108 -0.24 -6.40 -14.43
N ILE A 109 -1.39 -6.32 -13.76
CA ILE A 109 -2.58 -7.09 -14.10
C ILE A 109 -2.98 -6.82 -15.56
N ASP A 110 -3.31 -7.86 -16.30
CA ASP A 110 -3.64 -7.82 -17.75
C ASP A 110 -2.53 -7.21 -18.62
N GLY A 111 -1.30 -7.13 -18.12
CA GLY A 111 -0.21 -6.43 -18.80
C GLY A 111 -0.47 -4.94 -18.99
N ALA A 112 -1.29 -4.32 -18.15
CA ALA A 112 -1.71 -2.92 -18.23
C ALA A 112 -1.51 -2.23 -16.87
N MET A 113 -0.58 -1.28 -16.79
CA MET A 113 -0.29 -0.58 -15.55
C MET A 113 -1.41 0.39 -15.14
N CYS A 114 -1.64 0.49 -13.85
CA CYS A 114 -2.42 1.56 -13.25
C CYS A 114 -1.88 1.94 -11.87
N VAL A 115 -2.17 3.16 -11.47
CA VAL A 115 -2.13 3.60 -10.08
C VAL A 115 -3.57 3.69 -9.60
N CYS A 116 -3.87 3.18 -8.42
CA CYS A 116 -5.19 3.32 -7.81
C CYS A 116 -5.11 4.28 -6.64
N ARG A 117 -6.03 5.25 -6.57
CA ARG A 117 -6.15 6.22 -5.48
C ARG A 117 -7.50 6.09 -4.81
N THR A 118 -7.51 6.24 -3.51
CA THR A 118 -8.70 6.48 -2.70
C THR A 118 -8.66 7.88 -2.12
N ASP A 119 -9.84 8.50 -1.94
CA ASP A 119 -10.03 9.79 -1.29
C ASP A 119 -11.02 9.70 -0.11
N ASP A 120 -11.54 8.50 0.19
CA ASP A 120 -12.61 8.23 1.15
C ASP A 120 -12.25 7.17 2.21
N GLY A 121 -10.97 7.02 2.49
CA GLY A 121 -10.49 6.05 3.48
C GLY A 121 -10.48 4.61 2.99
N GLY A 122 -10.49 4.40 1.68
CA GLY A 122 -10.41 3.08 1.05
C GLY A 122 -11.77 2.45 0.77
N GLN A 123 -12.87 3.20 0.86
CA GLN A 123 -14.21 2.68 0.52
C GLN A 123 -14.37 2.54 -0.98
N THR A 124 -13.82 3.49 -1.75
CA THR A 124 -13.79 3.45 -3.22
C THR A 124 -12.39 3.76 -3.75
N TRP A 125 -12.10 3.28 -4.97
CA TRP A 125 -10.81 3.44 -5.63
C TRP A 125 -10.98 3.92 -7.06
N GLN A 126 -10.24 4.96 -7.42
CA GLN A 126 -10.13 5.47 -8.79
C GLN A 126 -8.85 4.96 -9.44
N GLN A 127 -8.93 4.54 -10.72
CA GLN A 127 -7.79 4.09 -11.50
C GLN A 127 -7.24 5.22 -12.37
N PHE A 128 -5.93 5.37 -12.39
CA PHE A 128 -5.19 6.27 -13.26
C PHE A 128 -4.30 5.45 -14.19
N ARG A 129 -4.52 5.58 -15.49
CA ARG A 129 -3.85 4.78 -16.54
C ARG A 129 -3.19 5.64 -17.61
N SER A 130 -3.58 6.91 -17.75
CA SER A 130 -3.04 7.82 -18.76
C SER A 130 -1.53 7.96 -18.62
N GLY A 131 -0.80 7.86 -19.72
CA GLY A 131 0.66 7.92 -19.74
C GLY A 131 1.39 6.65 -19.27
N LEU A 132 0.66 5.64 -18.77
CA LEU A 132 1.25 4.36 -18.35
C LEU A 132 1.13 3.31 -19.46
N PRO A 133 2.07 2.33 -19.55
CA PRO A 133 1.99 1.22 -20.50
C PRO A 133 0.70 0.42 -20.31
N GLN A 134 -0.06 0.25 -21.39
CA GLN A 134 -1.36 -0.46 -21.38
C GLN A 134 -1.34 -1.80 -22.11
N HIS A 135 -0.20 -2.20 -22.67
CA HIS A 135 -0.01 -3.47 -23.31
C HIS A 135 1.38 -4.01 -23.02
N HIS A 136 1.47 -5.31 -22.73
CA HIS A 136 2.73 -6.01 -22.46
C HIS A 136 3.55 -5.36 -21.33
N ALA A 137 2.88 -4.80 -20.34
CA ALA A 137 3.52 -4.14 -19.21
C ALA A 137 3.97 -5.17 -18.17
N TYR A 138 5.20 -5.65 -18.30
CA TYR A 138 5.83 -6.56 -17.35
C TYR A 138 6.59 -5.79 -16.25
N HIS A 139 6.09 -4.64 -15.89
CA HIS A 139 6.63 -3.78 -14.83
C HIS A 139 6.07 -4.19 -13.47
N LEU A 140 6.93 -4.16 -12.46
CA LEU A 140 6.55 -4.25 -11.06
C LEU A 140 6.99 -2.99 -10.33
N VAL A 141 6.11 -2.41 -9.55
CA VAL A 141 6.46 -1.33 -8.62
C VAL A 141 6.63 -1.94 -7.24
N TYR A 142 7.88 -1.93 -6.76
CA TYR A 142 8.25 -2.58 -5.52
C TYR A 142 8.13 -1.59 -4.34
N ARG A 143 8.27 -2.06 -3.10
CA ARG A 143 7.99 -1.38 -1.81
C ARG A 143 8.34 0.11 -1.73
N HIS A 144 9.46 0.53 -2.31
CA HIS A 144 9.94 1.93 -2.31
C HIS A 144 9.84 2.58 -3.69
N GLY A 145 9.16 1.92 -4.63
CA GLY A 145 9.02 2.39 -6.01
C GLY A 145 7.90 3.42 -6.23
N LEU A 146 7.22 3.87 -5.20
CA LEU A 146 6.20 4.92 -5.26
C LEU A 146 6.48 5.93 -4.15
N ALA A 147 6.50 7.21 -4.51
CA ALA A 147 6.74 8.29 -3.56
C ALA A 147 5.89 9.51 -3.90
N LEU A 148 5.44 10.20 -2.87
CA LEU A 148 4.71 11.45 -2.99
C LEU A 148 5.60 12.60 -2.54
N ALA A 149 5.85 13.57 -3.42
CA ALA A 149 6.61 14.76 -3.07
C ALA A 149 5.80 15.69 -2.16
N PRO A 150 6.46 16.50 -1.32
CA PRO A 150 5.80 17.56 -0.57
C PRO A 150 5.02 18.49 -1.50
N ALA A 151 3.86 18.97 -1.04
CA ALA A 151 3.07 19.93 -1.80
C ALA A 151 3.85 21.24 -2.00
N THR A 152 3.96 21.66 -3.26
CA THR A 152 4.52 22.97 -3.62
C THR A 152 3.41 23.72 -4.36
N GLY A 153 2.94 24.84 -3.80
CA GLY A 153 1.85 25.60 -4.40
C GLY A 153 0.46 24.92 -4.37
N GLY A 154 0.29 23.86 -3.56
CA GLY A 154 -0.97 23.10 -3.43
C GLY A 154 -1.06 21.87 -4.33
N GLU A 155 -0.17 21.71 -5.29
CA GLU A 155 -0.06 20.52 -6.15
C GLU A 155 0.97 19.55 -5.59
N ARG A 156 0.75 18.27 -5.80
CA ARG A 156 1.64 17.19 -5.36
C ARG A 156 2.13 16.42 -6.56
N THR A 157 3.36 16.00 -6.51
CA THR A 157 3.97 15.14 -7.53
C THR A 157 4.05 13.71 -7.01
N LEU A 158 3.48 12.77 -7.74
CA LEU A 158 3.64 11.34 -7.52
C LEU A 158 4.75 10.82 -8.44
N ALA A 159 5.78 10.22 -7.89
CA ALA A 159 6.84 9.57 -8.64
C ALA A 159 6.73 8.06 -8.47
N MET A 160 6.85 7.32 -9.58
CA MET A 160 6.80 5.86 -9.60
C MET A 160 7.98 5.30 -10.40
N ALA A 161 8.62 4.27 -9.86
CA ALA A 161 9.71 3.55 -10.52
C ALA A 161 9.46 2.04 -10.50
N SER A 162 9.77 1.36 -11.60
CA SER A 162 9.60 -0.07 -11.73
C SER A 162 10.93 -0.85 -11.68
N THR A 163 10.84 -2.14 -11.39
CA THR A 163 11.98 -3.07 -11.39
C THR A 163 12.62 -3.25 -12.76
N THR A 164 11.96 -2.84 -13.82
CA THR A 164 12.45 -2.90 -15.21
C THR A 164 13.08 -1.59 -15.69
N GLY A 165 13.26 -0.61 -14.79
CA GLY A 165 13.92 0.67 -15.07
C GLY A 165 13.00 1.77 -15.61
N GLY A 166 11.68 1.54 -15.67
CA GLY A 166 10.72 2.61 -16.01
C GLY A 166 10.55 3.59 -14.86
N VAL A 167 10.45 4.89 -15.19
CA VAL A 167 10.14 5.97 -14.24
C VAL A 167 9.00 6.82 -14.80
N TRP A 168 8.01 7.12 -13.98
CA TRP A 168 6.86 7.95 -14.31
C TRP A 168 6.67 9.01 -13.24
N ILE A 169 6.26 10.19 -13.65
CA ILE A 169 6.00 11.32 -12.77
C ILE A 169 4.63 11.90 -13.17
N SER A 170 3.78 12.17 -12.20
CA SER A 170 2.48 12.83 -12.36
C SER A 170 2.40 14.02 -11.42
N ASP A 171 2.01 15.18 -11.93
CA ASP A 171 1.88 16.44 -11.18
C ASP A 171 0.41 16.78 -10.84
N ASP A 172 -0.53 15.92 -11.22
CA ASP A 172 -1.98 16.08 -11.08
C ASP A 172 -2.61 15.08 -10.07
N THR A 173 -1.98 14.82 -8.95
CA THR A 173 -2.40 13.83 -7.94
C THR A 173 -3.32 14.37 -6.84
#